data_62cb58ee7426032ceaf2f30924fce02b
#
_entry.id   62cb58ee7426032ceaf2f30924fce02b
#
_cell.length_a   1.000
_cell.length_b   1.000
_cell.length_c   1.000
_cell.angle_alpha   90.00
_cell.angle_beta   90.00
_cell.angle_gamma   90.00
#
_symmetry.space_group_name_H-M   'P 1'
#
loop_
_entity.id
_entity.type
_entity.pdbx_description
1 polymer ?
#
loop_
_entity_poly.entity_id
_entity_poly.type
_entity_poly.pdbx_seq_one_letter_code
_entity_poly.pdbx_strand_id
1 'polypeptide(L)'
;MPSLLLESLFPLVFIMLLGWLSGKLGYTRREDASVLATVVIRFALPFHLFIGALNTHPDKIKNFTFMAVLVIGLMGSYILTLLISRYVFRHDIKTSAIQSLVCAFPDMAYFGAPVLAVLIGPEGFLGVLIGNLVTSVLMIPLTIILIRMGDKRGRADAEQPNPLRLILQNLFKAVRNPIVWIPISGVLLSLAGVQLPHMLSMPIEMVGKVAGGLSLFALGLLFYGERPTVNIQTCTNISIKNLLQPAMMAVAGLAFGLSHSLMQQAIIIGATPSAIAAGMFALRSDTYIEPASSSILLG
;
A
#
# COMPACT_ATOMS: atom_id res chain seq x y z
N MET A 1 -26.17 10.71 -1.69
CA MET A 1 -25.11 9.68 -1.73
C MET A 1 -24.25 9.72 -3.00
N PRO A 2 -24.77 9.83 -4.24
CA PRO A 2 -23.90 9.91 -5.44
C PRO A 2 -22.99 11.15 -5.47
N SER A 3 -23.44 12.31 -4.98
CA SER A 3 -22.65 13.54 -4.93
C SER A 3 -21.42 13.42 -4.03
N LEU A 4 -21.56 12.80 -2.86
CA LEU A 4 -20.45 12.62 -1.91
C LEU A 4 -19.35 11.69 -2.43
N LEU A 5 -19.73 10.64 -3.18
CA LEU A 5 -18.75 9.77 -3.85
C LEU A 5 -18.04 10.51 -4.97
N LEU A 6 -18.78 11.30 -5.77
CA LEU A 6 -18.18 12.14 -6.80
C LEU A 6 -17.24 13.18 -6.24
N GLU A 7 -17.62 13.86 -5.16
CA GLU A 7 -16.77 14.85 -4.47
C GLU A 7 -15.48 14.21 -3.91
N SER A 8 -15.53 12.95 -3.45
CA SER A 8 -14.36 12.24 -2.94
C SER A 8 -13.45 11.72 -4.06
N LEU A 9 -14.01 11.28 -5.19
CA LEU A 9 -13.23 10.71 -6.30
C LEU A 9 -12.70 11.77 -7.26
N PHE A 10 -13.40 12.91 -7.40
CA PHE A 10 -13.03 13.97 -8.34
C PHE A 10 -11.59 14.47 -8.15
N PRO A 11 -11.10 14.77 -6.92
CA PRO A 11 -9.71 15.20 -6.72
C PRO A 11 -8.69 14.15 -7.18
N LEU A 12 -8.98 12.85 -7.00
CA LEU A 12 -8.09 11.77 -7.40
C LEU A 12 -7.96 11.74 -8.93
N VAL A 13 -9.10 11.71 -9.63
CA VAL A 13 -9.14 11.72 -11.09
C VAL A 13 -8.53 13.00 -11.65
N PHE A 14 -8.80 14.15 -11.04
CA PHE A 14 -8.26 15.45 -11.48
C PHE A 14 -6.73 15.48 -11.42
N ILE A 15 -6.12 15.01 -10.32
CA ILE A 15 -4.66 14.99 -10.17
C ILE A 15 -4.02 14.00 -11.16
N MET A 16 -4.65 12.83 -11.37
CA MET A 16 -4.20 11.88 -12.38
C MET A 16 -4.26 12.48 -13.79
N LEU A 17 -5.34 13.19 -14.14
CA LEU A 17 -5.46 13.89 -15.41
C LEU A 17 -4.41 14.98 -15.58
N LEU A 18 -4.06 15.71 -14.52
CA LEU A 18 -2.96 16.68 -14.55
C LEU A 18 -1.62 16.01 -14.87
N GLY A 19 -1.32 14.86 -14.27
CA GLY A 19 -0.12 14.08 -14.57
C GLY A 19 -0.08 13.61 -16.03
N TRP A 20 -1.20 13.08 -16.53
CA TRP A 20 -1.35 12.69 -17.93
C TRP A 20 -1.19 13.88 -18.88
N LEU A 21 -1.82 15.01 -18.56
CA LEU A 21 -1.73 16.24 -19.36
C LEU A 21 -0.31 16.81 -19.38
N SER A 22 0.40 16.76 -18.24
CA SER A 22 1.80 17.18 -18.15
C SER A 22 2.70 16.40 -19.11
N GLY A 23 2.49 15.06 -19.17
CA GLY A 23 3.17 14.21 -20.15
C GLY A 23 2.79 14.55 -21.58
N LYS A 24 1.49 14.76 -21.87
CA LYS A 24 0.98 15.13 -23.20
C LYS A 24 1.51 16.46 -23.69
N LEU A 25 1.65 17.46 -22.82
CA LEU A 25 2.17 18.80 -23.14
C LEU A 25 3.71 18.84 -23.16
N GLY A 26 4.40 17.74 -22.80
CA GLY A 26 5.85 17.68 -22.78
C GLY A 26 6.52 18.42 -21.62
N TYR A 27 5.76 18.81 -20.57
CA TYR A 27 6.32 19.45 -19.38
C TYR A 27 7.10 18.45 -18.52
N THR A 28 6.68 17.20 -18.49
CA THR A 28 7.35 16.09 -17.80
C THR A 28 7.48 14.91 -18.75
N ARG A 29 8.52 14.10 -18.54
CA ARG A 29 8.74 12.85 -19.27
C ARG A 29 8.20 11.69 -18.46
N ARG A 30 7.84 10.61 -19.13
CA ARG A 30 7.38 9.38 -18.47
C ARG A 30 8.40 8.84 -17.45
N GLU A 31 9.68 8.96 -17.75
CA GLU A 31 10.80 8.55 -16.88
C GLU A 31 10.80 9.32 -15.53
N ASP A 32 10.30 10.56 -15.52
CA ASP A 32 10.22 11.38 -14.32
C ASP A 32 9.27 10.77 -13.26
N ALA A 33 8.33 9.91 -13.69
CA ALA A 33 7.47 9.18 -12.76
C ALA A 33 8.27 8.31 -11.78
N SER A 34 9.40 7.74 -12.19
CA SER A 34 10.29 6.96 -11.32
C SER A 34 11.00 7.82 -10.28
N VAL A 35 11.35 9.06 -10.63
CA VAL A 35 11.92 10.06 -9.71
C VAL A 35 10.87 10.45 -8.67
N LEU A 36 9.65 10.76 -9.11
CA LEU A 36 8.53 11.07 -8.23
C LEU A 36 8.24 9.90 -7.27
N ALA A 37 8.20 8.66 -7.77
CA ALA A 37 8.06 7.47 -6.96
C ALA A 37 9.16 7.34 -5.90
N THR A 38 10.38 7.70 -6.23
CA THR A 38 11.50 7.68 -5.27
C THR A 38 11.29 8.71 -4.15
N VAL A 39 10.85 9.93 -4.48
CA VAL A 39 10.52 10.96 -3.49
C VAL A 39 9.39 10.50 -2.58
N VAL A 40 8.33 9.94 -3.16
CA VAL A 40 7.19 9.40 -2.39
C VAL A 40 7.66 8.34 -1.41
N ILE A 41 8.35 7.30 -1.88
CA ILE A 41 8.70 6.14 -1.06
C ILE A 41 9.77 6.47 0.00
N ARG A 42 10.70 7.39 -0.30
CA ARG A 42 11.80 7.71 0.63
C ARG A 42 11.47 8.79 1.65
N PHE A 43 10.55 9.71 1.32
CA PHE A 43 10.25 10.87 2.14
C PHE A 43 8.76 10.97 2.47
N ALA A 44 7.88 11.16 1.49
CA ALA A 44 6.51 11.52 1.74
C ALA A 44 5.71 10.38 2.41
N LEU A 45 5.78 9.17 1.90
CA LEU A 45 5.04 8.02 2.44
C LEU A 45 5.47 7.61 3.85
N PRO A 46 6.78 7.54 4.20
CA PRO A 46 7.19 7.29 5.59
C PRO A 46 6.61 8.28 6.58
N PHE A 47 6.61 9.56 6.27
CA PHE A 47 6.07 10.59 7.15
C PHE A 47 4.54 10.59 7.20
N HIS A 48 3.88 10.30 6.07
CA HIS A 48 2.43 10.09 6.05
C HIS A 48 2.00 8.95 7.00
N LEU A 49 2.66 7.80 6.88
CA LEU A 49 2.40 6.63 7.73
C LEU A 49 2.77 6.88 9.20
N PHE A 50 3.84 7.64 9.46
CA PHE A 50 4.26 8.04 10.81
C PHE A 50 3.19 8.88 11.50
N ILE A 51 2.67 9.91 10.85
CA ILE A 51 1.62 10.77 11.41
C ILE A 51 0.33 9.95 11.66
N GLY A 52 -0.03 9.08 10.71
CA GLY A 52 -1.15 8.16 10.89
C GLY A 52 -0.98 7.25 12.11
N ALA A 53 0.22 6.68 12.29
CA ALA A 53 0.55 5.83 13.43
C ALA A 53 0.57 6.61 14.76
N LEU A 54 1.18 7.79 14.77
CA LEU A 54 1.29 8.65 15.96
C LEU A 54 -0.09 9.08 16.48
N ASN A 55 -1.00 9.41 15.57
CA ASN A 55 -2.36 9.87 15.88
C ASN A 55 -3.32 8.72 16.27
N THR A 56 -2.85 7.46 16.18
CA THR A 56 -3.66 6.30 16.56
C THR A 56 -3.65 6.15 18.10
N HIS A 57 -4.81 6.25 18.73
CA HIS A 57 -4.95 6.12 20.19
C HIS A 57 -4.51 4.72 20.63
N PRO A 58 -3.69 4.57 21.72
CA PRO A 58 -3.18 3.28 22.20
C PRO A 58 -4.28 2.23 22.45
N ASP A 59 -5.43 2.66 22.97
CA ASP A 59 -6.56 1.76 23.25
C ASP A 59 -7.19 1.17 21.98
N LYS A 60 -7.14 1.91 20.86
CA LYS A 60 -7.63 1.42 19.57
C LYS A 60 -6.68 0.38 18.96
N ILE A 61 -5.37 0.49 19.21
CA ILE A 61 -4.37 -0.50 18.80
C ILE A 61 -4.58 -1.83 19.54
N LYS A 62 -5.16 -1.82 20.73
CA LYS A 62 -5.41 -3.02 21.56
C LYS A 62 -6.60 -3.88 21.12
N ASN A 63 -7.33 -3.51 20.05
CA ASN A 63 -8.38 -4.38 19.50
C ASN A 63 -7.77 -5.52 18.68
N PHE A 64 -7.21 -6.50 19.39
CA PHE A 64 -6.48 -7.63 18.79
C PHE A 64 -7.35 -8.47 17.86
N THR A 65 -8.64 -8.61 18.15
CA THR A 65 -9.58 -9.37 17.31
C THR A 65 -9.74 -8.72 15.94
N PHE A 66 -9.98 -7.42 15.90
CA PHE A 66 -10.11 -6.67 14.67
C PHE A 66 -8.78 -6.62 13.90
N MET A 67 -7.67 -6.43 14.62
CA MET A 67 -6.32 -6.48 14.04
C MET A 67 -6.05 -7.85 13.39
N ALA A 68 -6.41 -8.96 14.06
CA ALA A 68 -6.22 -10.31 13.52
C ALA A 68 -7.01 -10.51 12.21
N VAL A 69 -8.25 -10.03 12.14
CA VAL A 69 -9.06 -10.10 10.91
C VAL A 69 -8.41 -9.32 9.77
N LEU A 70 -7.92 -8.10 10.03
CA LEU A 70 -7.21 -7.32 9.03
C LEU A 70 -5.89 -7.98 8.62
N VAL A 71 -5.14 -8.54 9.56
CA VAL A 71 -3.90 -9.30 9.24
C VAL A 71 -4.24 -10.50 8.35
N ILE A 72 -5.26 -11.28 8.67
CA ILE A 72 -5.68 -12.44 7.87
C ILE A 72 -6.09 -11.99 6.46
N GLY A 73 -6.91 -10.96 6.32
CA GLY A 73 -7.34 -10.47 5.02
C GLY A 73 -6.21 -9.89 4.19
N LEU A 74 -5.38 -9.02 4.79
CA LEU A 74 -4.29 -8.34 4.09
C LEU A 74 -3.11 -9.28 3.80
N MET A 75 -2.60 -9.95 4.83
CA MET A 75 -1.45 -10.85 4.65
C MET A 75 -1.83 -12.17 4.01
N GLY A 76 -3.06 -12.65 4.24
CA GLY A 76 -3.56 -13.84 3.57
C GLY A 76 -3.68 -13.65 2.07
N SER A 77 -4.27 -12.53 1.60
CA SER A 77 -4.30 -12.19 0.17
C SER A 77 -2.90 -11.96 -0.41
N TYR A 78 -1.98 -11.35 0.36
CA TYR A 78 -0.58 -11.19 -0.03
C TYR A 78 0.11 -12.53 -0.27
N ILE A 79 0.03 -13.44 0.71
CA ILE A 79 0.67 -14.76 0.63
C ILE A 79 0.04 -15.58 -0.49
N LEU A 80 -1.28 -15.59 -0.61
CA LEU A 80 -1.97 -16.31 -1.67
C LEU A 80 -1.56 -15.80 -3.06
N THR A 81 -1.49 -14.47 -3.24
CA THR A 81 -1.00 -13.89 -4.49
C THR A 81 0.46 -14.26 -4.75
N LEU A 82 1.30 -14.26 -3.71
CA LEU A 82 2.69 -14.68 -3.83
C LEU A 82 2.81 -16.12 -4.37
N LEU A 83 1.97 -17.02 -3.86
CA LEU A 83 1.92 -18.42 -4.32
C LEU A 83 1.39 -18.52 -5.75
N ILE A 84 0.30 -17.84 -6.08
CA ILE A 84 -0.26 -17.80 -7.44
C ILE A 84 0.77 -17.24 -8.41
N SER A 85 1.38 -16.11 -8.08
CA SER A 85 2.42 -15.48 -8.90
C SER A 85 3.61 -16.41 -9.16
N ARG A 86 4.03 -17.10 -8.10
CA ARG A 86 5.23 -17.96 -8.17
C ARG A 86 4.98 -19.27 -8.90
N TYR A 87 3.84 -19.93 -8.64
CA TYR A 87 3.58 -21.27 -9.12
C TYR A 87 2.69 -21.31 -10.37
N VAL A 88 1.73 -20.40 -10.51
CA VAL A 88 0.83 -20.34 -11.67
C VAL A 88 1.45 -19.48 -12.79
N PHE A 89 1.82 -18.22 -12.48
CA PHE A 89 2.44 -17.32 -13.47
C PHE A 89 3.95 -17.54 -13.63
N ARG A 90 4.59 -18.31 -12.73
CA ARG A 90 6.02 -18.63 -12.76
C ARG A 90 6.94 -17.41 -12.75
N HIS A 91 6.48 -16.32 -12.13
CA HIS A 91 7.28 -15.12 -11.97
C HIS A 91 8.48 -15.36 -11.02
N ASP A 92 9.52 -14.56 -11.17
CA ASP A 92 10.61 -14.47 -10.20
C ASP A 92 10.11 -13.90 -8.86
N ILE A 93 10.92 -14.00 -7.80
CA ILE A 93 10.49 -13.60 -6.46
C ILE A 93 10.25 -12.07 -6.34
N LYS A 94 11.00 -11.27 -7.11
CA LYS A 94 10.87 -9.81 -7.13
C LYS A 94 9.53 -9.39 -7.74
N THR A 95 9.21 -9.92 -8.93
CA THR A 95 7.94 -9.71 -9.63
C THR A 95 6.77 -10.22 -8.80
N SER A 96 6.91 -11.41 -8.19
CA SER A 96 5.89 -11.99 -7.31
C SER A 96 5.61 -11.12 -6.08
N ALA A 97 6.64 -10.52 -5.48
CA ALA A 97 6.47 -9.61 -4.35
C ALA A 97 5.70 -8.34 -4.72
N ILE A 98 6.00 -7.77 -5.91
CA ILE A 98 5.28 -6.58 -6.40
C ILE A 98 3.83 -6.93 -6.76
N GLN A 99 3.57 -8.04 -7.45
CA GLN A 99 2.21 -8.49 -7.74
C GLN A 99 1.41 -8.70 -6.45
N SER A 100 2.03 -9.33 -5.44
CA SER A 100 1.39 -9.53 -4.13
C SER A 100 1.05 -8.21 -3.44
N LEU A 101 1.95 -7.23 -3.53
CA LEU A 101 1.70 -5.90 -2.99
C LEU A 101 0.52 -5.22 -3.71
N VAL A 102 0.47 -5.29 -5.04
CA VAL A 102 -0.64 -4.74 -5.84
C VAL A 102 -1.98 -5.38 -5.46
N CYS A 103 -2.02 -6.69 -5.27
CA CYS A 103 -3.25 -7.42 -4.93
C CYS A 103 -3.68 -7.31 -3.46
N ALA A 104 -2.79 -6.94 -2.56
CA ALA A 104 -3.08 -7.00 -1.13
C ALA A 104 -3.08 -5.65 -0.42
N PHE A 105 -2.48 -4.62 -1.01
CA PHE A 105 -2.40 -3.30 -0.42
C PHE A 105 -3.60 -2.45 -0.83
N PRO A 106 -4.61 -2.26 0.05
CA PRO A 106 -5.77 -1.42 -0.23
C PRO A 106 -5.41 0.06 -0.12
N ASP A 107 -6.05 0.90 -0.93
CA ASP A 107 -5.93 2.36 -0.81
C ASP A 107 -6.81 2.88 0.32
N MET A 108 -6.33 2.69 1.54
CA MET A 108 -7.05 3.06 2.74
C MET A 108 -7.07 4.57 2.98
N ALA A 109 -6.00 5.26 2.60
CA ALA A 109 -5.82 6.68 2.93
C ALA A 109 -6.65 7.60 2.01
N TYR A 110 -6.59 7.36 0.71
CA TYR A 110 -7.19 8.28 -0.27
C TYR A 110 -8.58 7.84 -0.72
N PHE A 111 -8.83 6.53 -0.76
CA PHE A 111 -10.14 5.99 -1.12
C PHE A 111 -10.90 5.47 0.12
N GLY A 112 -10.29 4.65 0.94
CA GLY A 112 -10.93 3.99 2.07
C GLY A 112 -11.42 4.96 3.15
N ALA A 113 -10.60 5.94 3.54
CA ALA A 113 -10.95 6.89 4.59
C ALA A 113 -12.18 7.75 4.26
N PRO A 114 -12.31 8.38 3.07
CA PRO A 114 -13.53 9.10 2.69
C PRO A 114 -14.76 8.20 2.64
N VAL A 115 -14.65 7.00 2.07
CA VAL A 115 -15.76 6.04 1.95
C VAL A 115 -16.24 5.59 3.35
N LEU A 116 -15.32 5.24 4.24
CA LEU A 116 -15.65 4.83 5.60
C LEU A 116 -16.25 5.99 6.41
N ALA A 117 -15.74 7.22 6.24
CA ALA A 117 -16.30 8.39 6.87
C ALA A 117 -17.76 8.65 6.47
N VAL A 118 -18.10 8.42 5.20
CA VAL A 118 -19.47 8.59 4.68
C VAL A 118 -20.39 7.46 5.11
N LEU A 119 -19.92 6.20 5.06
CA LEU A 119 -20.77 5.03 5.30
C LEU A 119 -20.93 4.68 6.78
N ILE A 120 -19.91 4.91 7.59
CA ILE A 120 -19.84 4.49 8.99
C ILE A 120 -19.71 5.70 9.94
N GLY A 121 -19.18 6.81 9.43
CA GLY A 121 -18.89 7.99 10.25
C GLY A 121 -17.50 7.94 10.90
N PRO A 122 -17.25 8.73 11.98
CA PRO A 122 -15.93 8.87 12.59
C PRO A 122 -15.33 7.55 13.11
N GLU A 123 -16.18 6.57 13.46
CA GLU A 123 -15.73 5.26 13.93
C GLU A 123 -15.05 4.43 12.81
N GLY A 124 -15.37 4.70 11.54
CA GLY A 124 -14.77 4.04 10.39
C GLY A 124 -13.25 4.25 10.26
N PHE A 125 -12.73 5.30 10.89
CA PHE A 125 -11.29 5.58 10.91
C PHE A 125 -10.45 4.51 11.60
N LEU A 126 -11.02 3.71 12.49
CA LEU A 126 -10.29 2.64 13.18
C LEU A 126 -9.72 1.62 12.19
N GLY A 127 -10.53 1.23 11.21
CA GLY A 127 -10.09 0.28 10.17
C GLY A 127 -8.92 0.82 9.35
N VAL A 128 -8.98 2.10 8.94
CA VAL A 128 -7.89 2.77 8.22
C VAL A 128 -6.60 2.78 9.03
N LEU A 129 -6.69 3.13 10.32
CA LEU A 129 -5.53 3.22 11.20
C LEU A 129 -4.86 1.85 11.40
N ILE A 130 -5.65 0.83 11.79
CA ILE A 130 -5.10 -0.52 12.02
C ILE A 130 -4.62 -1.15 10.71
N GLY A 131 -5.36 -0.97 9.61
CA GLY A 131 -4.93 -1.45 8.30
C GLY A 131 -3.60 -0.83 7.87
N ASN A 132 -3.40 0.48 8.06
CA ASN A 132 -2.12 1.15 7.80
C ASN A 132 -0.99 0.61 8.69
N LEU A 133 -1.26 0.26 9.95
CA LEU A 133 -0.27 -0.38 10.82
C LEU A 133 0.14 -1.75 10.28
N VAL A 134 -0.81 -2.59 9.90
CA VAL A 134 -0.55 -3.92 9.32
C VAL A 134 0.29 -3.80 8.05
N THR A 135 -0.07 -2.89 7.15
CA THR A 135 0.69 -2.69 5.90
C THR A 135 2.09 -2.15 6.17
N SER A 136 2.24 -1.20 7.07
CA SER A 136 3.54 -0.58 7.38
C SER A 136 4.49 -1.50 8.11
N VAL A 137 3.95 -2.30 9.06
CA VAL A 137 4.79 -3.13 9.94
C VAL A 137 5.05 -4.52 9.36
N LEU A 138 4.10 -5.08 8.58
CA LEU A 138 4.21 -6.44 8.06
C LEU A 138 4.40 -6.47 6.54
N MET A 139 3.49 -5.88 5.78
CA MET A 139 3.43 -6.06 4.33
C MET A 139 4.60 -5.37 3.60
N ILE A 140 4.84 -4.09 3.89
CA ILE A 140 5.91 -3.32 3.24
C ILE A 140 7.30 -3.89 3.57
N PRO A 141 7.66 -4.21 4.84
CA PRO A 141 8.93 -4.83 5.15
C PRO A 141 9.13 -6.17 4.45
N LEU A 142 8.10 -7.04 4.44
CA LEU A 142 8.15 -8.31 3.74
C LEU A 142 8.39 -8.12 2.25
N THR A 143 7.67 -7.20 1.62
CA THR A 143 7.85 -6.88 0.19
C THR A 143 9.27 -6.42 -0.10
N ILE A 144 9.85 -5.53 0.72
CA ILE A 144 11.23 -5.04 0.55
C ILE A 144 12.24 -6.19 0.69
N ILE A 145 12.03 -7.11 1.64
CA ILE A 145 12.89 -8.27 1.82
C ILE A 145 12.86 -9.15 0.57
N LEU A 146 11.67 -9.46 0.05
CA LEU A 146 11.50 -10.32 -1.12
C LEU A 146 12.08 -9.67 -2.40
N ILE A 147 11.89 -8.36 -2.61
CA ILE A 147 12.51 -7.62 -3.71
C ILE A 147 14.03 -7.74 -3.65
N ARG A 148 14.64 -7.52 -2.48
CA ARG A 148 16.09 -7.61 -2.30
C ARG A 148 16.63 -9.03 -2.50
N MET A 149 15.86 -10.04 -2.11
CA MET A 149 16.21 -11.44 -2.36
C MET A 149 16.18 -11.76 -3.87
N GLY A 150 15.23 -11.17 -4.61
CA GLY A 150 15.16 -11.30 -6.07
C GLY A 150 16.35 -10.63 -6.78
N ASP A 151 16.70 -9.42 -6.39
CA ASP A 151 17.82 -8.66 -6.98
C ASP A 151 19.19 -9.38 -6.82
N LYS A 152 19.37 -10.17 -5.76
CA LYS A 152 20.63 -10.92 -5.54
C LYS A 152 20.74 -12.20 -6.35
N ARG A 153 19.64 -12.85 -6.73
CA ARG A 153 19.64 -14.05 -7.57
C ARG A 153 20.10 -13.79 -9.00
N GLY A 154 19.99 -12.55 -9.47
CA GLY A 154 20.50 -12.15 -10.78
C GLY A 154 22.04 -11.94 -10.86
N ARG A 155 22.76 -12.00 -9.72
CA ARG A 155 24.23 -11.88 -9.67
C ARG A 155 24.83 -13.26 -9.40
N ALA A 156 25.07 -14.01 -10.47
CA ALA A 156 25.50 -15.41 -10.42
C ALA A 156 26.93 -15.67 -9.86
N ASP A 157 27.73 -14.63 -9.58
CA ASP A 157 29.17 -14.78 -9.27
C ASP A 157 29.55 -14.48 -7.81
N ALA A 158 28.60 -14.36 -6.89
CA ALA A 158 28.93 -14.19 -5.48
C ALA A 158 28.73 -15.53 -4.75
N GLU A 159 29.74 -16.01 -4.01
CA GLU A 159 29.62 -17.11 -3.04
C GLU A 159 28.24 -17.08 -2.36
N GLN A 160 27.49 -18.18 -2.47
CA GLN A 160 26.11 -18.23 -1.95
C GLN A 160 26.17 -18.11 -0.42
N PRO A 161 25.87 -16.95 0.17
CA PRO A 161 25.90 -16.81 1.61
C PRO A 161 24.81 -17.71 2.20
N ASN A 162 25.08 -18.29 3.37
CA ASN A 162 24.13 -19.07 4.16
C ASN A 162 22.73 -18.40 4.10
N PRO A 163 21.67 -19.11 3.69
CA PRO A 163 20.33 -18.52 3.49
C PRO A 163 19.82 -17.79 4.75
N LEU A 164 20.12 -18.27 5.93
CA LEU A 164 19.78 -17.60 7.20
C LEU A 164 20.48 -16.25 7.34
N ARG A 165 21.79 -16.20 7.03
CA ARG A 165 22.57 -14.94 7.06
C ARG A 165 22.05 -13.93 6.02
N LEU A 166 21.63 -14.42 4.88
CA LEU A 166 20.99 -13.58 3.84
C LEU A 166 19.68 -12.98 4.32
N ILE A 167 18.82 -13.78 4.94
CA ILE A 167 17.54 -13.32 5.51
C ILE A 167 17.79 -12.28 6.60
N LEU A 168 18.69 -12.57 7.56
CA LEU A 168 19.03 -11.64 8.64
C LEU A 168 19.61 -10.32 8.13
N GLN A 169 20.51 -10.35 7.14
CA GLN A 169 21.06 -9.15 6.52
C GLN A 169 19.98 -8.33 5.78
N ASN A 170 19.06 -8.99 5.09
CA ASN A 170 17.97 -8.32 4.40
C ASN A 170 16.94 -7.76 5.38
N LEU A 171 16.63 -8.47 6.45
CA LEU A 171 15.79 -7.99 7.55
C LEU A 171 16.39 -6.73 8.19
N PHE A 172 17.68 -6.77 8.55
CA PHE A 172 18.37 -5.61 9.12
C PHE A 172 18.37 -4.39 8.17
N LYS A 173 18.60 -4.64 6.87
CA LYS A 173 18.53 -3.58 5.85
C LYS A 173 17.10 -3.07 5.61
N ALA A 174 16.10 -3.94 5.73
CA ALA A 174 14.70 -3.55 5.62
C ALA A 174 14.28 -2.68 6.80
N VAL A 175 14.63 -3.07 8.02
CA VAL A 175 14.35 -2.28 9.24
C VAL A 175 15.03 -0.91 9.19
N ARG A 176 16.21 -0.79 8.57
CA ARG A 176 16.90 0.49 8.36
C ARG A 176 16.27 1.36 7.24
N ASN A 177 15.32 0.84 6.48
CA ASN A 177 14.66 1.62 5.44
C ASN A 177 13.70 2.65 6.07
N PRO A 178 13.75 3.95 5.70
CA PRO A 178 12.87 4.99 6.25
C PRO A 178 11.40 4.62 6.23
N ILE A 179 10.93 3.97 5.16
CA ILE A 179 9.52 3.56 5.02
C ILE A 179 9.08 2.50 6.05
N VAL A 180 10.05 1.85 6.74
CA VAL A 180 9.78 0.84 7.76
C VAL A 180 9.96 1.42 9.16
N TRP A 181 11.14 1.97 9.49
CA TRP A 181 11.43 2.38 10.87
C TRP A 181 10.69 3.67 11.27
N ILE A 182 10.44 4.60 10.32
CA ILE A 182 9.74 5.85 10.64
C ILE A 182 8.30 5.57 11.11
N PRO A 183 7.45 4.81 10.39
CA PRO A 183 6.12 4.46 10.88
C PRO A 183 6.15 3.66 12.18
N ILE A 184 7.09 2.71 12.34
CA ILE A 184 7.26 1.94 13.58
C ILE A 184 7.56 2.87 14.76
N SER A 185 8.42 3.88 14.58
CA SER A 185 8.68 4.86 15.63
C SER A 185 7.42 5.65 16.00
N GLY A 186 6.55 5.97 15.03
CA GLY A 186 5.25 6.59 15.28
C GLY A 186 4.34 5.71 16.16
N VAL A 187 4.29 4.40 15.89
CA VAL A 187 3.57 3.43 16.72
C VAL A 187 4.12 3.43 18.15
N LEU A 188 5.45 3.34 18.30
CA LEU A 188 6.09 3.29 19.61
C LEU A 188 5.84 4.56 20.43
N LEU A 189 5.91 5.74 19.79
CA LEU A 189 5.59 7.02 20.44
C LEU A 189 4.14 7.09 20.85
N SER A 190 3.20 6.64 20.01
CA SER A 190 1.80 6.57 20.33
C SER A 190 1.54 5.65 21.54
N LEU A 191 2.13 4.44 21.55
CA LEU A 191 2.01 3.49 22.67
C LEU A 191 2.61 4.03 23.98
N ALA A 192 3.66 4.84 23.88
CA ALA A 192 4.28 5.53 25.01
C ALA A 192 3.47 6.77 25.48
N GLY A 193 2.39 7.13 24.80
CA GLY A 193 1.60 8.33 25.09
C GLY A 193 2.32 9.65 24.80
N VAL A 194 3.40 9.60 24.00
CA VAL A 194 4.19 10.79 23.66
C VAL A 194 3.51 11.56 22.54
N GLN A 195 3.20 12.83 22.80
CA GLN A 195 2.74 13.76 21.79
C GLN A 195 3.91 14.60 21.27
N LEU A 196 4.03 14.69 19.95
CA LEU A 196 5.04 15.58 19.36
C LEU A 196 4.60 17.05 19.50
N PRO A 197 5.55 17.94 19.87
CA PRO A 197 5.31 19.38 19.80
C PRO A 197 4.88 19.78 18.38
N HIS A 198 3.94 20.71 18.28
CA HIS A 198 3.40 21.19 17.00
C HIS A 198 4.50 21.66 16.03
N MET A 199 5.57 22.25 16.55
CA MET A 199 6.74 22.69 15.79
C MET A 199 7.44 21.53 15.04
N LEU A 200 7.38 20.30 15.55
CA LEU A 200 7.96 19.10 14.92
C LEU A 200 6.93 18.34 14.08
N SER A 201 5.68 18.25 14.52
CA SER A 201 4.65 17.51 13.79
C SER A 201 4.24 18.20 12.50
N MET A 202 4.17 19.54 12.48
CA MET A 202 3.76 20.32 11.32
C MET A 202 4.61 20.08 10.06
N PRO A 203 5.95 20.20 10.07
CA PRO A 203 6.76 19.93 8.86
C PRO A 203 6.68 18.47 8.42
N ILE A 204 6.61 17.52 9.36
CA ILE A 204 6.45 16.10 9.05
C ILE A 204 5.12 15.85 8.33
N GLU A 205 4.05 16.45 8.83
CA GLU A 205 2.71 16.36 8.24
C GLU A 205 2.66 17.02 6.84
N MET A 206 3.31 18.17 6.67
CA MET A 206 3.39 18.84 5.37
C MET A 206 4.06 17.94 4.31
N VAL A 207 5.19 17.31 4.65
CA VAL A 207 5.86 16.36 3.74
C VAL A 207 5.00 15.13 3.52
N GLY A 208 4.36 14.60 4.56
CA GLY A 208 3.47 13.44 4.46
C GLY A 208 2.27 13.68 3.53
N LYS A 209 1.66 14.86 3.58
CA LYS A 209 0.51 15.23 2.74
C LYS A 209 0.81 15.22 1.24
N VAL A 210 2.08 15.41 0.85
CA VAL A 210 2.49 15.38 -0.55
C VAL A 210 2.39 13.97 -1.14
N ALA A 211 2.45 12.92 -0.32
CA ALA A 211 2.48 11.53 -0.77
C ALA A 211 1.35 11.19 -1.75
N GLY A 212 0.10 11.58 -1.42
CA GLY A 212 -1.05 11.26 -2.25
C GLY A 212 -1.05 11.98 -3.59
N GLY A 213 -0.97 13.30 -3.55
CA GLY A 213 -1.01 14.11 -4.76
C GLY A 213 0.12 13.76 -5.72
N LEU A 214 1.33 13.57 -5.19
CA LEU A 214 2.49 13.22 -6.01
C LEU A 214 2.41 11.81 -6.58
N SER A 215 1.86 10.84 -5.83
CA SER A 215 1.63 9.48 -6.33
C SER A 215 0.59 9.46 -7.45
N LEU A 216 -0.54 10.18 -7.26
CA LEU A 216 -1.58 10.30 -8.28
C LEU A 216 -1.07 10.97 -9.55
N PHE A 217 -0.30 12.05 -9.42
CA PHE A 217 0.32 12.73 -10.55
C PHE A 217 1.29 11.79 -11.29
N ALA A 218 2.18 11.09 -10.57
CA ALA A 218 3.11 10.14 -11.15
C ALA A 218 2.39 8.99 -11.87
N LEU A 219 1.29 8.50 -11.31
CA LEU A 219 0.46 7.47 -11.94
C LEU A 219 -0.20 8.00 -13.22
N GLY A 220 -0.75 9.22 -13.19
CA GLY A 220 -1.29 9.89 -14.38
C GLY A 220 -0.25 10.07 -15.48
N LEU A 221 0.98 10.46 -15.12
CA LEU A 221 2.11 10.57 -16.04
C LEU A 221 2.48 9.23 -16.68
N LEU A 222 2.40 8.14 -15.92
CA LEU A 222 2.60 6.79 -16.46
C LEU A 222 1.56 6.39 -17.51
N PHE A 223 0.31 6.81 -17.31
CA PHE A 223 -0.76 6.53 -18.27
C PHE A 223 -0.61 7.32 -19.57
N TYR A 224 0.21 8.35 -19.60
CA TYR A 224 0.54 9.02 -20.84
C TYR A 224 1.38 8.10 -21.74
N GLY A 225 0.81 7.71 -22.86
CA GLY A 225 1.45 6.81 -23.83
C GLY A 225 1.29 5.31 -23.56
N GLU A 226 0.67 4.91 -22.45
CA GLU A 226 0.24 3.52 -22.22
C GLU A 226 -1.27 3.38 -22.25
N ARG A 227 -1.71 2.26 -22.81
CA ARG A 227 -3.10 1.82 -22.70
C ARG A 227 -3.17 0.78 -21.58
N PRO A 228 -4.11 0.90 -20.63
CA PRO A 228 -4.29 -0.14 -19.63
C PRO A 228 -4.57 -1.47 -20.36
N THR A 229 -3.79 -2.48 -19.99
CA THR A 229 -3.92 -3.80 -20.60
C THR A 229 -4.85 -4.66 -19.76
N VAL A 230 -5.89 -5.18 -20.42
CA VAL A 230 -6.76 -6.19 -19.85
C VAL A 230 -6.22 -7.56 -20.25
N ASN A 231 -5.46 -8.16 -19.36
CA ASN A 231 -4.91 -9.51 -19.54
C ASN A 231 -5.26 -10.38 -18.32
N ILE A 232 -4.93 -11.68 -18.42
CA ILE A 232 -5.24 -12.63 -17.35
C ILE A 232 -4.61 -12.23 -16.00
N GLN A 233 -3.44 -11.60 -16.02
CA GLN A 233 -2.78 -11.14 -14.79
C GLN A 233 -3.54 -9.96 -14.17
N THR A 234 -3.92 -8.96 -14.97
CA THR A 234 -4.71 -7.81 -14.51
C THR A 234 -6.07 -8.27 -13.97
N CYS A 235 -6.77 -9.16 -14.68
CA CYS A 235 -8.03 -9.74 -14.21
C CYS A 235 -7.86 -10.50 -12.89
N THR A 236 -6.80 -11.30 -12.77
CA THR A 236 -6.50 -12.04 -11.53
C THR A 236 -6.22 -11.07 -10.37
N ASN A 237 -5.41 -10.03 -10.61
CA ASN A 237 -5.10 -9.03 -9.60
C ASN A 237 -6.36 -8.34 -9.06
N ILE A 238 -7.22 -7.87 -9.97
CA ILE A 238 -8.48 -7.22 -9.63
C ILE A 238 -9.41 -8.17 -8.87
N SER A 239 -9.52 -9.43 -9.34
CA SER A 239 -10.36 -10.44 -8.68
C SER A 239 -9.88 -10.77 -7.27
N ILE A 240 -8.58 -10.92 -7.06
CA ILE A 240 -8.01 -11.15 -5.73
C ILE A 240 -8.28 -9.93 -4.85
N LYS A 241 -8.02 -8.73 -5.36
CA LYS A 241 -8.14 -7.50 -4.58
C LYS A 241 -9.58 -7.18 -4.22
N ASN A 242 -10.48 -7.16 -5.20
CA ASN A 242 -11.83 -6.62 -5.01
C ASN A 242 -12.87 -7.66 -4.62
N LEU A 243 -12.59 -8.96 -4.79
CA LEU A 243 -13.51 -10.02 -4.43
C LEU A 243 -12.94 -10.92 -3.32
N LEU A 244 -11.75 -11.47 -3.51
CA LEU A 244 -11.21 -12.46 -2.58
C LEU A 244 -10.78 -11.82 -1.25
N GLN A 245 -10.11 -10.67 -1.28
CA GLN A 245 -9.65 -10.00 -0.06
C GLN A 245 -10.82 -9.59 0.87
N PRO A 246 -11.88 -8.91 0.40
CA PRO A 246 -13.04 -8.64 1.25
C PRO A 246 -13.77 -9.90 1.69
N ALA A 247 -13.83 -10.95 0.87
CA ALA A 247 -14.40 -12.24 1.26
C ALA A 247 -13.59 -12.91 2.38
N MET A 248 -12.27 -12.89 2.31
CA MET A 248 -11.40 -13.39 3.40
C MET A 248 -11.62 -12.61 4.70
N MET A 249 -11.77 -11.27 4.61
CA MET A 249 -12.05 -10.42 5.79
C MET A 249 -13.44 -10.73 6.36
N ALA A 250 -14.45 -10.95 5.51
CA ALA A 250 -15.80 -11.33 5.94
C ALA A 250 -15.78 -12.67 6.66
N VAL A 251 -15.17 -13.70 6.07
CA VAL A 251 -15.06 -15.04 6.68
C VAL A 251 -14.31 -14.99 8.00
N ALA A 252 -13.16 -14.31 8.03
CA ALA A 252 -12.39 -14.15 9.27
C ALA A 252 -13.19 -13.37 10.32
N GLY A 253 -13.86 -12.29 9.93
CA GLY A 253 -14.68 -11.49 10.84
C GLY A 253 -15.85 -12.29 11.45
N LEU A 254 -16.52 -13.14 10.67
CA LEU A 254 -17.54 -14.06 11.16
C LEU A 254 -16.95 -15.08 12.13
N ALA A 255 -15.81 -15.68 11.78
CA ALA A 255 -15.15 -16.69 12.62
C ALA A 255 -14.69 -16.13 13.98
N PHE A 256 -14.26 -14.87 14.01
CA PHE A 256 -13.82 -14.18 15.23
C PHE A 256 -14.94 -13.43 15.96
N GLY A 257 -16.17 -13.47 15.45
CA GLY A 257 -17.32 -12.81 16.08
C GLY A 257 -17.22 -11.29 16.14
N LEU A 258 -16.73 -10.64 15.06
CA LEU A 258 -16.66 -9.19 15.01
C LEU A 258 -18.04 -8.54 15.11
N SER A 259 -18.12 -7.40 15.80
CA SER A 259 -19.31 -6.57 15.78
C SER A 259 -19.64 -6.10 14.35
N HIS A 260 -20.92 -5.82 14.09
CA HIS A 260 -21.38 -5.42 12.76
C HIS A 260 -20.59 -4.24 12.17
N SER A 261 -20.34 -3.20 12.97
CA SER A 261 -19.56 -2.02 12.55
C SER A 261 -18.11 -2.36 12.17
N LEU A 262 -17.42 -3.19 12.97
CA LEU A 262 -16.05 -3.61 12.65
C LEU A 262 -15.99 -4.53 11.44
N MET A 263 -16.99 -5.40 11.27
CA MET A 263 -17.14 -6.25 10.09
C MET A 263 -17.28 -5.40 8.81
N GLN A 264 -18.16 -4.40 8.84
CA GLN A 264 -18.33 -3.48 7.71
C GLN A 264 -17.02 -2.75 7.37
N GLN A 265 -16.30 -2.27 8.38
CA GLN A 265 -15.00 -1.62 8.18
C GLN A 265 -13.99 -2.54 7.50
N ALA A 266 -13.87 -3.79 7.98
CA ALA A 266 -12.95 -4.77 7.40
C ALA A 266 -13.29 -5.04 5.92
N ILE A 267 -14.55 -5.32 5.62
CA ILE A 267 -15.02 -5.64 4.27
C ILE A 267 -14.78 -4.44 3.33
N ILE A 268 -15.13 -3.22 3.74
CA ILE A 268 -14.94 -2.01 2.94
C ILE A 268 -13.46 -1.79 2.65
N ILE A 269 -12.59 -1.94 3.65
CA ILE A 269 -11.13 -1.85 3.45
C ILE A 269 -10.65 -2.89 2.44
N GLY A 270 -11.10 -4.14 2.59
CA GLY A 270 -10.76 -5.18 1.62
C GLY A 270 -11.23 -4.86 0.20
N ALA A 271 -12.38 -4.22 0.06
CA ALA A 271 -12.99 -3.87 -1.22
C ALA A 271 -12.49 -2.55 -1.84
N THR A 272 -11.66 -1.76 -1.12
CA THR A 272 -11.06 -0.56 -1.75
C THR A 272 -10.10 -0.96 -2.86
N PRO A 273 -9.91 -0.13 -3.90
CA PRO A 273 -8.95 -0.43 -4.98
C PRO A 273 -7.52 -0.60 -4.47
N SER A 274 -6.66 -1.13 -5.32
CA SER A 274 -5.23 -1.27 -5.01
C SER A 274 -4.59 0.08 -4.74
N ALA A 275 -3.77 0.17 -3.68
CA ALA A 275 -3.09 1.40 -3.33
C ALA A 275 -2.16 1.88 -4.45
N ILE A 276 -2.23 3.16 -4.78
CA ILE A 276 -1.36 3.82 -5.74
C ILE A 276 0.12 3.64 -5.36
N ALA A 277 0.39 3.61 -4.05
CA ALA A 277 1.72 3.35 -3.52
C ALA A 277 2.32 2.01 -4.02
N ALA A 278 1.51 0.97 -4.26
CA ALA A 278 2.00 -0.29 -4.82
C ALA A 278 2.57 -0.11 -6.24
N GLY A 279 1.95 0.75 -7.05
CA GLY A 279 2.48 1.15 -8.36
C GLY A 279 3.83 1.86 -8.26
N MET A 280 4.02 2.69 -7.22
CA MET A 280 5.30 3.36 -6.98
C MET A 280 6.42 2.37 -6.63
N PHE A 281 6.09 1.27 -5.92
CA PHE A 281 7.04 0.18 -5.69
C PHE A 281 7.39 -0.55 -6.99
N ALA A 282 6.43 -0.81 -7.88
CA ALA A 282 6.66 -1.41 -9.18
C ALA A 282 7.63 -0.56 -10.02
N LEU A 283 7.37 0.74 -10.11
CA LEU A 283 8.22 1.72 -10.79
C LEU A 283 9.64 1.74 -10.25
N ARG A 284 9.78 1.90 -8.94
CA ARG A 284 11.09 2.00 -8.30
C ARG A 284 11.89 0.70 -8.42
N SER A 285 11.20 -0.43 -8.48
CA SER A 285 11.83 -1.75 -8.62
C SER A 285 12.06 -2.15 -10.06
N ASP A 286 11.61 -1.33 -11.02
CA ASP A 286 11.68 -1.59 -12.46
C ASP A 286 11.16 -3.00 -12.81
N THR A 287 10.01 -3.35 -12.28
CA THR A 287 9.36 -4.64 -12.55
C THR A 287 7.85 -4.57 -12.36
N TYR A 288 7.13 -5.35 -13.17
CA TYR A 288 5.67 -5.50 -13.10
C TYR A 288 4.90 -4.16 -13.27
N ILE A 289 5.49 -3.16 -13.95
CA ILE A 289 4.98 -1.78 -14.03
C ILE A 289 3.62 -1.74 -14.73
N GLU A 290 3.53 -2.30 -15.92
CA GLU A 290 2.33 -2.28 -16.75
C GLU A 290 1.14 -3.04 -16.11
N PRO A 291 1.29 -4.29 -15.63
CA PRO A 291 0.19 -4.97 -14.95
C PRO A 291 -0.20 -4.29 -13.63
N ALA A 292 0.76 -3.71 -12.90
CA ALA A 292 0.48 -2.97 -11.66
C ALA A 292 -0.36 -1.72 -11.94
N SER A 293 0.07 -0.87 -12.88
CA SER A 293 -0.66 0.35 -13.24
C SER A 293 -2.03 0.04 -13.81
N SER A 294 -2.15 -0.99 -14.67
CA SER A 294 -3.44 -1.43 -15.21
C SER A 294 -4.38 -1.95 -14.13
N SER A 295 -3.86 -2.72 -13.15
CA SER A 295 -4.67 -3.23 -12.03
C SER A 295 -5.15 -2.12 -11.10
N ILE A 296 -4.33 -1.09 -10.87
CA ILE A 296 -4.70 0.07 -10.04
C ILE A 296 -5.73 0.95 -10.73
N LEU A 297 -5.64 1.08 -12.06
CA LEU A 297 -6.57 1.92 -12.82
C LEU A 297 -7.94 1.27 -13.01
N LEU A 298 -7.97 -0.06 -13.22
CA LEU A 298 -9.18 -0.79 -13.57
C LEU A 298 -9.86 -1.44 -12.35
N GLY A 299 -9.16 -1.55 -11.22
CA GLY A 299 -9.67 -2.10 -9.96
C GLY A 299 -10.27 -1.07 -9.06
#